data_73bbe8c89d5e19a325ed3d0477041e7e
#
_entry.id   73bbe8c89d5e19a325ed3d0477041e7e
#
_cell.length_a   1.000
_cell.length_b   1.000
_cell.length_c   1.000
_cell.angle_alpha   90.00
_cell.angle_beta   90.00
_cell.angle_gamma   90.00
#
_symmetry.space_group_name_H-M   'P 1'
#
loop_
_entity.id
_entity.type
_entity.pdbx_description
1 polymer ?
#
loop_
_entity_poly.entity_id
_entity_poly.type
_entity_poly.pdbx_seq_one_letter_code
_entity_poly.pdbx_strand_id
1 'polypeptide(L)'
;DAADRGNQQRHAQREDQAETAKQTCADPVVMIEQRVDFSRWVKEGFGTADCIVIADGVLNICDYKNGQGCLVLADRNPQMMLYALGALEIFDGIYDIDTVRMTIYQPRKSNISVYEMDKADLYEWANSELTQKAQLAYEGQGSFSCGEWCRFCKAKAECRERAEANLALARYEFQTPALLADEEIADILGKV
;
A
#
# COMPACT_ATOMS: atom_id res chain seq x y z
N ASP A 1 -1.63 28.62 0.36
CA ASP A 1 -2.61 27.62 0.73
C ASP A 1 -1.91 26.26 0.94
N ALA A 2 -2.35 25.47 1.93
CA ALA A 2 -1.68 24.20 2.28
C ALA A 2 -1.81 23.14 1.16
N ALA A 3 -2.89 23.19 0.39
CA ALA A 3 -3.11 22.30 -0.76
C ALA A 3 -2.16 22.61 -1.92
N ASP A 4 -1.90 23.89 -2.16
CA ASP A 4 -1.02 24.35 -3.23
C ASP A 4 0.46 24.02 -2.93
N ARG A 5 0.88 24.19 -1.68
CA ARG A 5 2.21 23.77 -1.24
C ARG A 5 2.43 22.26 -1.32
N GLY A 6 1.39 21.47 -1.03
CA GLY A 6 1.45 20.00 -1.20
C GLY A 6 1.60 19.59 -2.66
N ASN A 7 0.97 20.30 -3.57
CA ASN A 7 1.06 20.04 -5.01
C ASN A 7 2.43 20.43 -5.58
N GLN A 8 2.98 21.55 -5.15
CA GLN A 8 4.33 22.00 -5.52
C GLN A 8 5.41 21.04 -5.00
N GLN A 9 5.27 20.52 -3.78
CA GLN A 9 6.19 19.53 -3.24
C GLN A 9 6.13 18.19 -3.99
N ARG A 10 4.94 17.74 -4.40
CA ARG A 10 4.79 16.56 -5.28
C ARG A 10 5.51 16.74 -6.60
N HIS A 11 5.33 17.88 -7.26
CA HIS A 11 6.01 18.18 -8.52
C HIS A 11 7.53 18.17 -8.36
N ALA A 12 8.06 18.87 -7.36
CA ALA A 12 9.50 18.95 -7.13
C ALA A 12 10.14 17.57 -6.88
N GLN A 13 9.47 16.69 -6.13
CA GLN A 13 10.02 15.34 -5.87
C GLN A 13 9.94 14.41 -7.09
N ARG A 14 8.90 14.54 -7.91
CA ARG A 14 8.78 13.81 -9.18
C ARG A 14 9.88 14.26 -10.17
N GLU A 15 10.15 15.54 -10.21
CA GLU A 15 11.23 16.12 -11.03
C GLU A 15 12.60 15.66 -10.53
N ASP A 16 12.83 15.60 -9.22
CA ASP A 16 14.07 15.15 -8.60
C ASP A 16 14.36 13.67 -8.93
N GLN A 17 13.33 12.81 -8.88
CA GLN A 17 13.48 11.40 -9.26
C GLN A 17 13.72 11.22 -10.76
N ALA A 18 13.01 11.97 -11.59
CA ALA A 18 13.23 11.97 -13.02
C ALA A 18 14.64 12.44 -13.36
N GLU A 19 15.12 13.47 -12.67
CA GLU A 19 16.46 14.02 -12.86
C GLU A 19 17.54 13.06 -12.35
N THR A 20 17.35 12.43 -11.20
CA THR A 20 18.25 11.39 -10.67
C THR A 20 18.34 10.20 -11.64
N ALA A 21 17.21 9.74 -12.19
CA ALA A 21 17.21 8.67 -13.17
C ALA A 21 17.98 9.07 -14.44
N LYS A 22 17.82 10.30 -14.93
CA LYS A 22 18.56 10.81 -16.10
C LYS A 22 20.05 10.97 -15.87
N GLN A 23 20.48 11.19 -14.63
CA GLN A 23 21.89 11.31 -14.28
C GLN A 23 22.58 9.94 -14.15
N THR A 24 21.83 8.90 -13.82
CA THR A 24 22.36 7.56 -13.52
C THR A 24 22.17 6.56 -14.65
N CYS A 25 21.22 6.80 -15.56
CA CYS A 25 20.89 5.91 -16.69
C CYS A 25 20.93 6.68 -18.00
N ALA A 26 21.38 6.01 -19.07
CA ALA A 26 21.52 6.63 -20.40
C ALA A 26 20.16 6.93 -21.07
N ASP A 27 19.11 6.15 -20.75
CA ASP A 27 17.78 6.30 -21.36
C ASP A 27 16.66 5.89 -20.37
N PRO A 28 16.46 6.67 -19.29
CA PRO A 28 15.39 6.37 -18.32
C PRO A 28 14.04 6.76 -18.89
N VAL A 29 13.06 5.90 -18.69
CA VAL A 29 11.64 6.19 -18.96
C VAL A 29 10.99 6.66 -17.69
N VAL A 30 10.37 7.84 -17.73
CA VAL A 30 9.67 8.44 -16.60
C VAL A 30 8.24 8.76 -16.98
N MET A 31 7.30 8.26 -16.20
CA MET A 31 5.86 8.52 -16.39
C MET A 31 5.26 9.06 -15.10
N ILE A 32 4.44 10.07 -15.23
CA ILE A 32 3.78 10.74 -14.11
C ILE A 32 2.26 10.51 -14.22
N GLU A 33 1.63 10.19 -13.08
CA GLU A 33 0.18 9.93 -13.00
C GLU A 33 -0.29 8.88 -14.03
N GLN A 34 0.51 7.82 -14.16
CA GLN A 34 0.24 6.75 -15.10
C GLN A 34 -0.87 5.85 -14.59
N ARG A 35 -1.94 5.71 -15.40
CA ARG A 35 -2.94 4.69 -15.14
C ARG A 35 -2.33 3.32 -15.42
N VAL A 36 -2.53 2.41 -14.45
CA VAL A 36 -2.10 1.02 -14.52
C VAL A 36 -3.31 0.11 -14.32
N ASP A 37 -3.37 -0.95 -15.11
CA ASP A 37 -4.44 -1.94 -15.09
C ASP A 37 -3.87 -3.27 -14.61
N PHE A 38 -4.42 -3.80 -13.53
CA PHE A 38 -4.06 -5.10 -12.96
C PHE A 38 -5.27 -6.04 -12.88
N SER A 39 -6.25 -5.82 -13.78
CA SER A 39 -7.49 -6.61 -13.88
C SER A 39 -7.26 -8.08 -14.18
N ARG A 40 -6.09 -8.44 -14.67
CA ARG A 40 -5.66 -9.83 -14.85
C ARG A 40 -5.69 -10.63 -13.55
N TRP A 41 -5.36 -10.01 -12.42
CA TRP A 41 -5.31 -10.65 -11.09
C TRP A 41 -6.46 -10.23 -10.19
N VAL A 42 -6.92 -8.99 -10.32
CA VAL A 42 -7.98 -8.40 -9.50
C VAL A 42 -9.08 -7.90 -10.43
N LYS A 43 -10.20 -8.59 -10.49
CA LYS A 43 -11.31 -8.24 -11.39
C LYS A 43 -11.68 -6.77 -11.25
N GLU A 44 -11.73 -6.05 -12.39
CA GLU A 44 -11.95 -4.61 -12.46
C GLU A 44 -10.88 -3.76 -11.73
N GLY A 45 -9.71 -4.36 -11.46
CA GLY A 45 -8.63 -3.70 -10.74
C GLY A 45 -7.83 -2.75 -11.61
N PHE A 46 -7.74 -1.50 -11.20
CA PHE A 46 -6.89 -0.48 -11.80
C PHE A 46 -6.49 0.57 -10.76
N GLY A 47 -5.51 1.37 -11.10
CA GLY A 47 -5.10 2.50 -10.28
C GLY A 47 -4.33 3.55 -11.08
N THR A 48 -3.85 4.57 -10.39
CA THR A 48 -2.97 5.58 -10.97
C THR A 48 -1.72 5.65 -10.09
N ALA A 49 -0.58 5.28 -10.68
CA ALA A 49 0.71 5.41 -10.02
C ALA A 49 1.19 6.87 -10.12
N ASP A 50 1.64 7.44 -9.01
CA ASP A 50 2.09 8.84 -8.98
C ASP A 50 3.30 9.06 -9.90
N CYS A 51 4.27 8.15 -9.86
CA CYS A 51 5.42 8.17 -10.75
C CYS A 51 5.95 6.75 -10.99
N ILE A 52 6.29 6.46 -12.23
CA ILE A 52 6.95 5.23 -12.66
C ILE A 52 8.27 5.62 -13.33
N VAL A 53 9.35 4.96 -12.92
CA VAL A 53 10.67 5.12 -13.54
C VAL A 53 11.18 3.74 -13.95
N ILE A 54 11.58 3.59 -15.21
CA ILE A 54 12.23 2.38 -15.72
C ILE A 54 13.63 2.74 -16.13
N ALA A 55 14.62 2.11 -15.52
CA ALA A 55 16.03 2.34 -15.78
C ALA A 55 16.85 1.10 -15.38
N ASP A 56 17.81 0.70 -16.19
CA ASP A 56 18.80 -0.35 -15.89
C ASP A 56 18.19 -1.67 -15.37
N GLY A 57 17.12 -2.15 -15.99
CA GLY A 57 16.43 -3.38 -15.59
C GLY A 57 15.55 -3.27 -14.35
N VAL A 58 15.41 -2.05 -13.80
CA VAL A 58 14.59 -1.78 -12.61
C VAL A 58 13.32 -1.00 -12.96
N LEU A 59 12.18 -1.53 -12.56
CA LEU A 59 10.91 -0.82 -12.53
C LEU A 59 10.72 -0.20 -11.15
N ASN A 60 10.79 1.11 -11.03
CA ASN A 60 10.57 1.82 -9.77
C ASN A 60 9.17 2.46 -9.77
N ILE A 61 8.33 2.03 -8.84
CA ILE A 61 7.02 2.62 -8.55
C ILE A 61 7.17 3.57 -7.36
N CYS A 62 6.80 4.81 -7.56
CA CYS A 62 6.91 5.84 -6.53
C CYS A 62 5.55 6.39 -6.16
N ASP A 63 5.28 6.50 -4.87
CA ASP A 63 4.04 7.01 -4.33
C ASP A 63 4.30 8.10 -3.28
N TYR A 64 3.59 9.21 -3.38
CA TYR A 64 3.73 10.37 -2.52
C TYR A 64 2.57 10.49 -1.53
N LYS A 65 2.85 10.31 -0.25
CA LYS A 65 1.88 10.36 0.84
C LYS A 65 1.99 11.67 1.63
N ASN A 66 1.19 12.68 1.31
CA ASN A 66 1.23 13.99 1.97
C ASN A 66 0.46 14.06 3.31
N GLY A 67 -0.18 12.97 3.72
CA GLY A 67 -0.93 12.92 4.97
C GLY A 67 -0.04 12.86 6.22
N GLN A 68 -0.53 13.41 7.34
CA GLN A 68 0.11 13.26 8.66
C GLN A 68 -0.40 12.02 9.42
N GLY A 69 -1.29 11.23 8.82
CA GLY A 69 -1.91 10.05 9.43
C GLY A 69 -0.93 8.93 9.79
N CYS A 70 -1.18 7.72 9.31
CA CYS A 70 -0.35 6.56 9.59
C CYS A 70 1.00 6.63 8.85
N LEU A 71 2.05 6.08 9.47
CA LEU A 71 3.28 5.75 8.77
C LEU A 71 2.98 4.64 7.76
N VAL A 72 3.45 4.81 6.54
CA VAL A 72 3.30 3.81 5.45
C VAL A 72 4.68 3.36 5.00
N LEU A 73 4.90 2.07 5.02
CA LEU A 73 6.14 1.47 4.54
C LEU A 73 5.93 0.86 3.16
N ALA A 74 7.02 0.80 2.39
CA ALA A 74 7.05 0.17 1.07
C ALA A 74 7.15 -1.35 1.15
N ASP A 75 7.66 -1.89 2.27
CA ASP A 75 7.87 -3.31 2.46
C ASP A 75 6.57 -4.10 2.25
N ARG A 76 6.57 -4.92 1.18
CA ARG A 76 5.43 -5.74 0.74
C ARG A 76 4.10 -4.99 0.73
N ASN A 77 4.13 -3.70 0.43
CA ASN A 77 2.94 -2.87 0.40
C ASN A 77 2.01 -3.28 -0.75
N PRO A 78 0.76 -3.73 -0.47
CA PRO A 78 -0.12 -4.25 -1.52
C PRO A 78 -0.47 -3.23 -2.60
N GLN A 79 -0.63 -1.95 -2.25
CA GLN A 79 -0.90 -0.88 -3.24
C GLN A 79 0.26 -0.75 -4.22
N MET A 80 1.48 -0.72 -3.71
CA MET A 80 2.68 -0.59 -4.52
C MET A 80 2.90 -1.82 -5.40
N MET A 81 2.67 -3.02 -4.85
CA MET A 81 2.77 -4.28 -5.58
C MET A 81 1.73 -4.38 -6.71
N LEU A 82 0.49 -3.94 -6.47
CA LEU A 82 -0.56 -3.86 -7.49
C LEU A 82 -0.19 -2.89 -8.62
N TYR A 83 0.35 -1.72 -8.28
CA TYR A 83 0.79 -0.75 -9.28
C TYR A 83 1.96 -1.29 -10.11
N ALA A 84 2.88 -2.02 -9.47
CA ALA A 84 3.99 -2.67 -10.16
C ALA A 84 3.49 -3.75 -11.13
N LEU A 85 2.53 -4.59 -10.73
CA LEU A 85 1.91 -5.58 -11.63
C LEU A 85 1.28 -4.90 -12.86
N GLY A 86 0.49 -3.85 -12.65
CA GLY A 86 -0.14 -3.12 -13.75
C GLY A 86 0.87 -2.40 -14.66
N ALA A 87 1.99 -1.94 -14.11
CA ALA A 87 3.08 -1.36 -14.90
C ALA A 87 3.81 -2.43 -15.71
N LEU A 88 4.07 -3.61 -15.13
CA LEU A 88 4.68 -4.73 -15.85
C LEU A 88 3.81 -5.20 -17.02
N GLU A 89 2.48 -5.23 -16.91
CA GLU A 89 1.59 -5.55 -18.03
C GLU A 89 1.78 -4.62 -19.24
N ILE A 90 2.19 -3.37 -18.98
CA ILE A 90 2.42 -2.39 -20.04
C ILE A 90 3.86 -2.48 -20.59
N PHE A 91 4.85 -2.66 -19.72
CA PHE A 91 6.24 -2.37 -20.04
C PHE A 91 7.16 -3.59 -20.11
N ASP A 92 6.81 -4.74 -19.50
CA ASP A 92 7.68 -5.92 -19.44
C ASP A 92 8.01 -6.53 -20.81
N GLY A 93 7.12 -6.35 -21.80
CA GLY A 93 7.36 -6.76 -23.19
C GLY A 93 8.21 -5.77 -24.02
N ILE A 94 8.52 -4.59 -23.47
CA ILE A 94 9.24 -3.49 -24.15
C ILE A 94 10.63 -3.30 -23.53
N TYR A 95 10.72 -3.41 -22.21
CA TYR A 95 11.93 -3.23 -21.42
C TYR A 95 12.31 -4.53 -20.73
N ASP A 96 13.60 -4.80 -20.63
CA ASP A 96 14.14 -5.95 -19.90
C ASP A 96 14.15 -5.61 -18.39
N ILE A 97 13.05 -5.95 -17.71
CA ILE A 97 12.84 -5.64 -16.29
C ILE A 97 13.04 -6.92 -15.48
N ASP A 98 13.98 -6.90 -14.53
CA ASP A 98 14.23 -8.01 -13.61
C ASP A 98 13.81 -7.69 -12.18
N THR A 99 13.97 -6.43 -11.77
CA THR A 99 13.75 -5.98 -10.40
C THR A 99 12.63 -4.94 -10.33
N VAL A 100 11.79 -5.08 -9.33
CA VAL A 100 10.76 -4.11 -8.97
C VAL A 100 11.16 -3.40 -7.68
N ARG A 101 11.30 -2.08 -7.76
CA ARG A 101 11.54 -1.20 -6.61
C ARG A 101 10.26 -0.42 -6.31
N MET A 102 9.93 -0.32 -5.05
CA MET A 102 8.78 0.44 -4.56
C MET A 102 9.26 1.49 -3.59
N THR A 103 8.92 2.75 -3.83
CA THR A 103 9.38 3.88 -3.02
C THR A 103 8.20 4.71 -2.53
N ILE A 104 8.06 4.88 -1.22
CA ILE A 104 7.04 5.72 -0.60
C ILE A 104 7.70 6.93 0.03
N TYR A 105 7.22 8.11 -0.34
CA TYR A 105 7.66 9.39 0.19
C TYR A 105 6.60 9.98 1.10
N GLN A 106 6.92 10.16 2.39
CA GLN A 106 6.07 10.85 3.37
C GLN A 106 6.82 12.02 4.01
N PRO A 107 6.95 13.18 3.36
CA PRO A 107 7.77 14.29 3.83
C PRO A 107 7.36 14.79 5.22
N ARG A 108 6.06 14.83 5.50
CA ARG A 108 5.54 15.28 6.81
C ARG A 108 5.86 14.34 7.97
N LYS A 109 6.37 13.15 7.66
CA LYS A 109 6.82 12.15 8.64
C LYS A 109 8.32 11.90 8.56
N SER A 110 9.03 12.68 7.72
CA SER A 110 10.47 12.45 7.44
C SER A 110 10.75 10.99 7.06
N ASN A 111 9.81 10.36 6.32
CA ASN A 111 9.89 8.97 5.93
C ASN A 111 10.09 8.83 4.42
N ILE A 112 11.16 8.14 4.06
CA ILE A 112 11.39 7.59 2.72
C ILE A 112 11.58 6.10 2.93
N SER A 113 10.63 5.31 2.44
CA SER A 113 10.66 3.85 2.57
C SER A 113 10.85 3.25 1.19
N VAL A 114 11.82 2.37 1.07
CA VAL A 114 12.15 1.65 -0.17
C VAL A 114 12.09 0.15 0.09
N TYR A 115 11.52 -0.58 -0.85
CA TYR A 115 11.49 -2.03 -0.88
C TYR A 115 11.76 -2.52 -2.29
N GLU A 116 12.60 -3.54 -2.42
CA GLU A 116 12.92 -4.19 -3.69
C GLU A 116 12.56 -5.66 -3.64
N MET A 117 12.15 -6.19 -4.79
CA MET A 117 11.90 -7.62 -4.96
C MET A 117 12.13 -8.00 -6.42
N ASP A 118 12.39 -9.27 -6.66
CA ASP A 118 12.47 -9.81 -7.99
C ASP A 118 11.10 -9.80 -8.68
N LYS A 119 11.06 -9.52 -9.97
CA LYS A 119 9.83 -9.59 -10.78
C LYS A 119 9.15 -10.96 -10.65
N ALA A 120 9.94 -12.03 -10.61
CA ALA A 120 9.42 -13.40 -10.47
C ALA A 120 8.65 -13.59 -9.15
N ASP A 121 9.19 -13.06 -8.04
CA ASP A 121 8.55 -13.15 -6.72
C ASP A 121 7.23 -12.35 -6.68
N LEU A 122 7.20 -11.21 -7.37
CA LEU A 122 5.96 -10.42 -7.48
C LEU A 122 4.87 -11.19 -8.24
N TYR A 123 5.22 -11.84 -9.35
CA TYR A 123 4.28 -12.68 -10.10
C TYR A 123 3.86 -13.92 -9.32
N GLU A 124 4.76 -14.54 -8.56
CA GLU A 124 4.43 -15.67 -7.68
C GLU A 124 3.39 -15.25 -6.64
N TRP A 125 3.62 -14.14 -5.93
CA TRP A 125 2.66 -13.58 -4.98
C TRP A 125 1.31 -13.29 -5.65
N ALA A 126 1.32 -12.69 -6.83
CA ALA A 126 0.09 -12.35 -7.55
C ALA A 126 -0.75 -13.58 -7.91
N ASN A 127 -0.10 -14.65 -8.35
CA ASN A 127 -0.77 -15.88 -8.80
C ASN A 127 -1.17 -16.80 -7.62
N SER A 128 -0.36 -16.87 -6.57
CA SER A 128 -0.60 -17.77 -5.44
C SER A 128 -1.51 -17.19 -4.37
N GLU A 129 -1.40 -15.89 -4.10
CA GLU A 129 -2.09 -15.25 -2.97
C GLU A 129 -3.12 -14.21 -3.40
N LEU A 130 -2.70 -13.23 -4.23
CA LEU A 130 -3.53 -12.07 -4.58
C LEU A 130 -4.80 -12.49 -5.32
N THR A 131 -4.67 -13.30 -6.38
CA THR A 131 -5.80 -13.69 -7.23
C THR A 131 -6.88 -14.41 -6.44
N GLN A 132 -6.50 -15.31 -5.53
CA GLN A 132 -7.46 -16.05 -4.71
C GLN A 132 -8.21 -15.13 -3.73
N LYS A 133 -7.46 -14.23 -3.04
CA LYS A 133 -8.05 -13.27 -2.11
C LYS A 133 -8.96 -12.26 -2.81
N ALA A 134 -8.54 -11.77 -3.96
CA ALA A 134 -9.31 -10.84 -4.77
C ALA A 134 -10.62 -11.47 -5.28
N GLN A 135 -10.56 -12.73 -5.70
CA GLN A 135 -11.76 -13.47 -6.15
C GLN A 135 -12.76 -13.66 -5.01
N LEU A 136 -12.30 -14.13 -3.83
CA LEU A 136 -13.16 -14.27 -2.65
C LEU A 136 -13.82 -12.93 -2.26
N ALA A 137 -13.04 -11.85 -2.28
CA ALA A 137 -13.56 -10.52 -1.98
C ALA A 137 -14.58 -10.04 -3.02
N TYR A 138 -14.33 -10.28 -4.30
CA TYR A 138 -15.24 -9.92 -5.38
C TYR A 138 -16.58 -10.67 -5.31
N GLU A 139 -16.55 -11.95 -4.93
CA GLU A 139 -17.73 -12.79 -4.76
C GLU A 139 -18.47 -12.54 -3.45
N GLY A 140 -17.97 -11.65 -2.59
CA GLY A 140 -18.51 -11.41 -1.26
C GLY A 140 -18.34 -12.60 -0.31
N GLN A 141 -17.37 -13.45 -0.59
CA GLN A 141 -17.02 -14.62 0.20
C GLN A 141 -15.77 -14.34 1.05
N GLY A 142 -15.52 -15.22 2.00
CA GLY A 142 -14.37 -15.08 2.91
C GLY A 142 -14.79 -14.68 4.32
N SER A 143 -13.82 -14.57 5.22
CA SER A 143 -14.03 -14.19 6.62
C SER A 143 -13.71 -12.71 6.83
N PHE A 144 -14.53 -12.07 7.65
CA PHE A 144 -14.22 -10.73 8.13
C PHE A 144 -13.20 -10.82 9.29
N SER A 145 -12.35 -9.82 9.39
CA SER A 145 -11.45 -9.65 10.54
C SER A 145 -11.38 -8.17 10.94
N CYS A 146 -11.31 -7.92 12.24
CA CYS A 146 -11.15 -6.57 12.77
C CYS A 146 -9.67 -6.20 12.89
N GLY A 147 -9.33 -4.94 12.56
CA GLY A 147 -7.97 -4.42 12.66
C GLY A 147 -7.89 -2.93 12.33
N GLU A 148 -6.68 -2.39 12.24
CA GLU A 148 -6.45 -0.96 11.93
C GLU A 148 -7.10 -0.49 10.62
N TRP A 149 -7.23 -1.37 9.64
CA TRP A 149 -7.92 -1.10 8.38
C TRP A 149 -9.39 -0.75 8.55
N CYS A 150 -10.03 -1.14 9.67
CA CYS A 150 -11.42 -0.81 9.97
C CYS A 150 -11.66 0.70 10.04
N ARG A 151 -10.66 1.51 10.39
CA ARG A 151 -10.80 2.97 10.45
C ARG A 151 -11.16 3.58 9.08
N PHE A 152 -10.72 2.97 7.98
CA PHE A 152 -10.97 3.41 6.60
C PHE A 152 -12.10 2.63 5.92
N CYS A 153 -12.62 1.58 6.55
CA CYS A 153 -13.66 0.73 5.97
C CYS A 153 -14.99 1.48 5.86
N LYS A 154 -15.60 1.48 4.68
CA LYS A 154 -16.90 2.12 4.45
C LYS A 154 -18.04 1.43 5.21
N ALA A 155 -17.96 0.10 5.39
CA ALA A 155 -18.95 -0.72 6.09
C ALA A 155 -18.73 -0.78 7.62
N LYS A 156 -17.81 0.00 8.17
CA LYS A 156 -17.43 -0.08 9.59
C LYS A 156 -18.56 0.13 10.58
N ALA A 157 -19.59 0.88 10.21
CA ALA A 157 -20.74 1.14 11.09
C ALA A 157 -21.68 -0.06 11.24
N GLU A 158 -21.73 -0.92 10.23
CA GLU A 158 -22.64 -2.06 10.13
C GLU A 158 -21.92 -3.41 10.27
N CYS A 159 -20.60 -3.39 10.42
CA CYS A 159 -19.77 -4.60 10.49
C CYS A 159 -19.94 -5.29 11.85
N ARG A 160 -20.49 -6.52 11.83
CA ARG A 160 -20.69 -7.35 13.02
C ARG A 160 -19.36 -7.70 13.68
N GLU A 161 -18.38 -8.15 12.93
CA GLU A 161 -17.05 -8.51 13.41
C GLU A 161 -16.39 -7.36 14.20
N ARG A 162 -16.49 -6.14 13.67
CA ARG A 162 -15.98 -4.93 14.35
C ARG A 162 -16.79 -4.65 15.64
N ALA A 163 -18.11 -4.82 15.59
CA ALA A 163 -18.94 -4.62 16.77
C ALA A 163 -18.60 -5.63 17.87
N GLU A 164 -18.42 -6.90 17.52
CA GLU A 164 -18.03 -7.95 18.45
C GLU A 164 -16.65 -7.72 19.04
N ALA A 165 -15.67 -7.29 18.23
CA ALA A 165 -14.33 -6.92 18.70
C ALA A 165 -14.37 -5.75 19.70
N ASN A 166 -15.17 -4.72 19.43
CA ASN A 166 -15.35 -3.60 20.36
C ASN A 166 -16.06 -4.01 21.65
N LEU A 167 -17.10 -4.82 21.55
CA LEU A 167 -17.85 -5.33 22.70
C LEU A 167 -17.00 -6.28 23.56
N ALA A 168 -16.04 -7.00 22.96
CA ALA A 168 -15.13 -7.85 23.72
C ALA A 168 -14.28 -7.06 24.74
N LEU A 169 -14.01 -5.77 24.50
CA LEU A 169 -13.35 -4.91 25.47
C LEU A 169 -14.26 -4.50 26.63
N ALA A 170 -15.55 -4.33 26.38
CA ALA A 170 -16.51 -3.94 27.41
C ALA A 170 -16.68 -5.00 28.52
N ARG A 171 -16.31 -6.27 28.27
CA ARG A 171 -16.34 -7.34 29.28
C ARG A 171 -15.48 -6.99 30.51
N TYR A 172 -14.41 -6.21 30.34
CA TYR A 172 -13.53 -5.82 31.46
C TYR A 172 -14.19 -4.80 32.39
N GLU A 173 -15.14 -3.98 31.90
CA GLU A 173 -15.86 -2.98 32.70
C GLU A 173 -16.83 -3.63 33.72
N PHE A 174 -17.25 -4.87 33.47
CA PHE A 174 -18.25 -5.58 34.27
C PHE A 174 -17.66 -6.70 35.14
N GLN A 175 -16.34 -6.81 35.19
CA GLN A 175 -15.68 -7.83 36.00
C GLN A 175 -15.34 -7.30 37.40
N THR A 176 -15.33 -8.21 38.37
CA THR A 176 -14.83 -7.96 39.74
C THR A 176 -13.53 -8.74 39.94
N PRO A 177 -12.50 -8.14 40.57
CA PRO A 177 -12.51 -6.83 41.28
C PRO A 177 -12.56 -5.64 40.32
N ALA A 178 -12.90 -4.47 40.84
CA ALA A 178 -13.03 -3.22 40.08
C ALA A 178 -11.70 -2.71 39.47
N LEU A 179 -10.57 -3.32 39.78
CA LEU A 179 -9.26 -3.03 39.21
C LEU A 179 -8.85 -4.15 38.27
N LEU A 180 -8.32 -3.78 37.12
CA LEU A 180 -7.77 -4.72 36.14
C LEU A 180 -6.48 -5.35 36.67
N ALA A 181 -6.29 -6.65 36.40
CA ALA A 181 -5.02 -7.32 36.58
C ALA A 181 -4.02 -6.91 35.46
N ASP A 182 -2.73 -7.08 35.72
CA ASP A 182 -1.67 -6.71 34.75
C ASP A 182 -1.84 -7.45 33.40
N GLU A 183 -2.29 -8.70 33.43
CA GLU A 183 -2.56 -9.50 32.22
C GLU A 183 -3.73 -8.94 31.41
N GLU A 184 -4.79 -8.44 32.10
CA GLU A 184 -5.94 -7.81 31.44
C GLU A 184 -5.55 -6.46 30.82
N ILE A 185 -4.70 -5.68 31.51
CA ILE A 185 -4.15 -4.43 30.99
C ILE A 185 -3.32 -4.71 29.74
N ALA A 186 -2.47 -5.73 29.75
CA ALA A 186 -1.66 -6.12 28.61
C ALA A 186 -2.52 -6.55 27.41
N ASP A 187 -3.59 -7.31 27.63
CA ASP A 187 -4.53 -7.74 26.59
C ASP A 187 -5.30 -6.55 25.97
N ILE A 188 -5.70 -5.58 26.79
CA ILE A 188 -6.37 -4.35 26.33
C ILE A 188 -5.43 -3.50 25.49
N LEU A 189 -4.20 -3.25 25.99
CA LEU A 189 -3.20 -2.42 25.29
C LEU A 189 -2.77 -3.02 23.96
N GLY A 190 -2.81 -4.34 23.83
CA GLY A 190 -2.53 -5.02 22.57
C GLY A 190 -3.65 -4.89 21.51
N LYS A 191 -4.86 -4.39 21.90
CA LYS A 191 -6.04 -4.28 21.03
C LYS A 191 -6.47 -2.84 20.73
N VAL A 192 -5.82 -1.84 21.36
CA VAL A 192 -6.07 -0.41 21.18
C VAL A 192 -5.07 0.19 20.20
#